data_3d7df1df51785d06200249ea2992820e
#
_entry.id   3d7df1df51785d06200249ea2992820e
#
_cell.length_a   1.000
_cell.length_b   1.000
_cell.length_c   1.000
_cell.angle_alpha   90.00
_cell.angle_beta   90.00
_cell.angle_gamma   90.00
#
_symmetry.space_group_name_H-M   'P 1'
#
loop_
_entity.id
_entity.type
_entity.pdbx_description
1 polymer ?
#
loop_
_entity_poly.entity_id
_entity_poly.type
_entity_poly.pdbx_seq_one_letter_code
_entity_poly.pdbx_strand_id
1 'polypeptide(L)'
;MNKRIVAVVVATSLAGSLAWAGHELPIYPSYYPHEIDIRTVAPDQALDLIARGQIQAHIGAVPSPAALPDSVGAKESLGSYIVVTINPTASSDPCAATAAAMDELAQRGGDFVFHPYPVTPFHGDYLYHANLAAAAKELWAGRIRATAQSQAGRNDVVVTAVYAGVLEAHAMTAVNGWLGPPWLRQGWFQADVLLGDAAIDPEAKTRSAADLARLTMGDYEGTAERINLERDLVGLLSGGCHKTVAGYTVSHHYYNDDYSAGIENIAYDAIRGFASPMFLRTVKLKDFPWNGWLGLGTNARPTAAWNPVAGFTDDFGRLMWSALGDPAVLPAPDESGWTINRIADVAPTPAR
;
A
#
# COMPACT_ATOMS: atom_id res chain seq x y z
N MET A 1 35.18 -51.45 31.03
CA MET A 1 34.16 -50.75 30.26
C MET A 1 33.96 -51.48 28.94
N ASN A 2 32.81 -52.07 28.73
CA ASN A 2 32.58 -53.04 27.65
C ASN A 2 32.56 -52.34 26.28
N LYS A 3 33.37 -52.79 25.32
CA LYS A 3 33.46 -52.26 23.94
C LYS A 3 32.07 -52.15 23.25
N ARG A 4 31.12 -52.96 23.65
CA ARG A 4 29.73 -52.93 23.15
C ARG A 4 28.94 -51.71 23.63
N ILE A 5 29.19 -51.19 24.83
CA ILE A 5 28.53 -49.99 25.37
C ILE A 5 29.05 -48.74 24.65
N VAL A 6 30.32 -48.68 24.34
CA VAL A 6 30.93 -47.58 23.60
C VAL A 6 30.41 -47.52 22.16
N ALA A 7 30.22 -48.66 21.50
CA ALA A 7 29.66 -48.70 20.14
C ALA A 7 28.16 -48.26 20.08
N VAL A 8 27.37 -48.58 21.10
CA VAL A 8 25.96 -48.13 21.17
C VAL A 8 25.86 -46.63 21.45
N VAL A 9 26.71 -46.08 22.31
CA VAL A 9 26.72 -44.63 22.61
C VAL A 9 27.21 -43.80 21.40
N VAL A 10 28.20 -44.32 20.64
CA VAL A 10 28.65 -43.66 19.41
C VAL A 10 27.59 -43.73 18.29
N ALA A 11 26.87 -44.85 18.16
CA ALA A 11 25.81 -45.00 17.17
C ALA A 11 24.59 -44.09 17.48
N THR A 12 24.25 -43.91 18.76
CA THR A 12 23.16 -43.01 19.16
C THR A 12 23.54 -41.53 19.02
N SER A 13 24.78 -41.16 19.25
CA SER A 13 25.24 -39.77 19.02
C SER A 13 25.38 -39.42 17.53
N LEU A 14 25.69 -40.37 16.66
CA LEU A 14 25.69 -40.18 15.21
C LEU A 14 24.27 -40.13 14.61
N ALA A 15 23.31 -40.86 15.18
CA ALA A 15 21.91 -40.76 14.76
C ALA A 15 21.24 -39.44 15.17
N GLY A 16 21.69 -38.80 16.26
CA GLY A 16 21.20 -37.48 16.70
C GLY A 16 21.66 -36.32 15.82
N SER A 17 22.71 -36.48 15.02
CA SER A 17 23.22 -35.45 14.10
C SER A 17 22.49 -35.41 12.75
N LEU A 18 21.52 -36.31 12.52
CA LEU A 18 20.65 -36.33 11.36
C LEU A 18 19.25 -35.77 11.68
N ALA A 19 19.09 -35.10 12.80
CA ALA A 19 17.86 -34.28 13.04
C ALA A 19 17.92 -33.07 12.10
N TRP A 20 17.29 -33.23 10.95
CA TRP A 20 17.00 -32.12 10.03
C TRP A 20 16.09 -31.14 10.75
N ALA A 21 16.65 -29.99 11.10
CA ALA A 21 15.86 -28.91 11.66
C ALA A 21 15.10 -28.23 10.52
N GLY A 22 13.78 -28.28 10.56
CA GLY A 22 12.97 -27.50 9.66
C GLY A 22 11.84 -28.28 8.98
N HIS A 23 11.09 -27.54 8.22
CA HIS A 23 9.93 -27.96 7.42
C HIS A 23 10.29 -28.87 6.21
N GLU A 24 11.57 -29.20 6.03
CA GLU A 24 12.07 -30.06 4.94
C GLU A 24 12.08 -31.55 5.29
N LEU A 25 11.52 -31.92 6.43
CA LEU A 25 11.31 -33.35 6.71
C LEU A 25 10.37 -33.95 5.63
N PRO A 26 10.72 -35.11 5.03
CA PRO A 26 9.93 -35.71 3.95
C PRO A 26 8.46 -35.97 4.31
N ILE A 27 8.16 -36.05 5.60
CA ILE A 27 6.81 -36.26 6.13
C ILE A 27 5.98 -34.99 6.32
N TYR A 28 6.61 -33.82 6.19
CA TYR A 28 5.95 -32.51 6.27
C TYR A 28 6.36 -31.66 5.05
N PRO A 29 5.72 -31.89 3.90
CA PRO A 29 5.99 -31.12 2.70
C PRO A 29 5.75 -29.64 2.97
N SER A 30 6.62 -28.78 2.46
CA SER A 30 6.39 -27.35 2.44
C SER A 30 5.20 -27.02 1.51
N TYR A 31 4.25 -26.23 1.99
CA TYR A 31 3.13 -25.76 1.17
C TYR A 31 3.46 -24.42 0.47
N TYR A 32 4.72 -24.04 0.44
CA TYR A 32 5.21 -22.83 -0.22
C TYR A 32 6.14 -23.19 -1.38
N PRO A 33 6.34 -22.28 -2.34
CA PRO A 33 7.29 -22.51 -3.42
C PRO A 33 8.66 -22.87 -2.86
N HIS A 34 9.32 -23.85 -3.49
CA HIS A 34 10.71 -24.20 -3.16
C HIS A 34 11.67 -23.09 -3.61
N GLU A 35 11.35 -22.49 -4.75
CA GLU A 35 12.14 -21.42 -5.36
C GLU A 35 11.22 -20.34 -5.90
N ILE A 36 11.60 -19.08 -5.74
CA ILE A 36 10.96 -17.92 -6.35
C ILE A 36 11.96 -17.30 -7.33
N ASP A 37 11.71 -17.46 -8.64
CA ASP A 37 12.51 -16.87 -9.70
C ASP A 37 11.93 -15.50 -10.09
N ILE A 38 12.68 -14.42 -9.84
CA ILE A 38 12.26 -13.05 -10.12
C ILE A 38 13.01 -12.52 -11.34
N ARG A 39 12.26 -12.21 -12.39
CA ARG A 39 12.80 -11.74 -13.68
C ARG A 39 12.41 -10.29 -13.93
N THR A 40 13.30 -9.54 -14.57
CA THR A 40 12.94 -8.22 -15.06
C THR A 40 12.04 -8.37 -16.28
N VAL A 41 10.81 -7.86 -16.19
CA VAL A 41 9.76 -7.91 -17.21
C VAL A 41 9.15 -6.54 -17.33
N ALA A 42 9.07 -6.00 -18.54
CA ALA A 42 8.40 -4.74 -18.79
C ALA A 42 6.89 -4.87 -18.54
N PRO A 43 6.22 -3.86 -17.95
CA PRO A 43 4.80 -3.94 -17.60
C PRO A 43 3.87 -4.24 -18.79
N ASP A 44 4.21 -3.78 -19.98
CA ASP A 44 3.46 -4.02 -21.23
C ASP A 44 3.54 -5.48 -21.71
N GLN A 45 4.57 -6.22 -21.30
CA GLN A 45 4.77 -7.63 -21.62
C GLN A 45 4.21 -8.57 -20.54
N ALA A 46 3.97 -8.04 -19.34
CA ALA A 46 3.64 -8.85 -18.18
C ALA A 46 2.38 -9.70 -18.38
N LEU A 47 1.32 -9.10 -18.91
CA LEU A 47 0.03 -9.77 -19.07
C LEU A 47 0.10 -10.97 -20.03
N ASP A 48 0.83 -10.84 -21.14
CA ASP A 48 1.04 -11.92 -22.11
C ASP A 48 1.84 -13.08 -21.49
N LEU A 49 2.88 -12.78 -20.72
CA LEU A 49 3.67 -13.79 -20.03
C LEU A 49 2.89 -14.50 -18.91
N ILE A 50 2.02 -13.77 -18.19
CA ILE A 50 1.12 -14.34 -17.19
C ILE A 50 0.12 -15.28 -17.87
N ALA A 51 -0.55 -14.83 -18.92
CA ALA A 51 -1.54 -15.63 -19.65
C ALA A 51 -0.96 -16.91 -20.23
N ARG A 52 0.32 -16.92 -20.60
CA ARG A 52 1.05 -18.10 -21.09
C ARG A 52 1.67 -18.96 -19.97
N GLY A 53 1.50 -18.60 -18.71
CA GLY A 53 2.09 -19.32 -17.58
C GLY A 53 3.62 -19.25 -17.49
N GLN A 54 4.26 -18.27 -18.17
CA GLN A 54 5.72 -18.09 -18.14
C GLN A 54 6.17 -17.36 -16.88
N ILE A 55 5.30 -16.56 -16.29
CA ILE A 55 5.38 -16.02 -14.92
C ILE A 55 4.00 -16.16 -14.29
N GLN A 56 3.95 -16.31 -12.96
CA GLN A 56 2.69 -16.44 -12.25
C GLN A 56 2.10 -15.11 -11.80
N ALA A 57 2.92 -14.08 -11.61
CA ALA A 57 2.47 -12.72 -11.30
C ALA A 57 3.53 -11.68 -11.67
N HIS A 58 3.11 -10.41 -11.70
CA HIS A 58 4.02 -9.27 -11.86
C HIS A 58 4.00 -8.38 -10.62
N ILE A 59 5.18 -8.12 -10.05
CA ILE A 59 5.36 -7.22 -8.90
C ILE A 59 5.41 -5.78 -9.43
N GLY A 60 4.35 -5.04 -9.20
CA GLY A 60 4.14 -3.69 -9.69
C GLY A 60 2.88 -3.58 -10.54
N ALA A 61 2.44 -2.34 -10.77
CA ALA A 61 1.27 -2.07 -11.59
C ALA A 61 1.53 -2.41 -13.06
N VAL A 62 0.51 -2.95 -13.71
CA VAL A 62 0.50 -3.29 -15.13
C VAL A 62 -0.66 -2.53 -15.77
N PRO A 63 -0.49 -1.99 -17.00
CA PRO A 63 -1.58 -1.30 -17.69
C PRO A 63 -2.84 -2.16 -17.82
N SER A 64 -4.00 -1.55 -17.62
CA SER A 64 -5.28 -2.24 -17.75
C SER A 64 -5.54 -2.64 -19.20
N PRO A 65 -5.81 -3.92 -19.50
CA PRO A 65 -6.16 -4.38 -20.84
C PRO A 65 -7.62 -4.02 -21.17
N ALA A 66 -7.94 -4.00 -22.48
CA ALA A 66 -9.33 -3.85 -22.93
C ALA A 66 -10.20 -5.06 -22.54
N ALA A 67 -9.60 -6.26 -22.46
CA ALA A 67 -10.23 -7.48 -21.96
C ALA A 67 -9.20 -8.33 -21.24
N LEU A 68 -9.60 -8.93 -20.12
CA LEU A 68 -8.73 -9.80 -19.35
C LEU A 68 -8.89 -11.24 -19.85
N PRO A 69 -7.79 -11.98 -20.09
CA PRO A 69 -7.86 -13.40 -20.41
C PRO A 69 -8.47 -14.21 -19.25
N ASP A 70 -9.23 -15.27 -19.56
CA ASP A 70 -9.91 -16.11 -18.57
C ASP A 70 -8.96 -16.74 -17.53
N SER A 71 -7.70 -16.98 -17.92
CA SER A 71 -6.66 -17.53 -17.04
C SER A 71 -5.96 -16.50 -16.17
N VAL A 72 -6.39 -15.23 -16.20
CA VAL A 72 -5.72 -14.13 -15.48
C VAL A 72 -6.66 -13.50 -14.48
N GLY A 73 -6.27 -13.54 -13.22
CA GLY A 73 -6.94 -12.82 -12.13
C GLY A 73 -6.32 -11.44 -11.91
N ALA A 74 -7.06 -10.57 -11.24
CA ALA A 74 -6.62 -9.23 -10.90
C ALA A 74 -6.85 -8.91 -9.42
N LYS A 75 -5.95 -8.12 -8.84
CA LYS A 75 -6.11 -7.43 -7.55
C LYS A 75 -5.88 -5.94 -7.76
N GLU A 76 -6.46 -5.15 -6.89
CA GLU A 76 -6.40 -3.69 -6.97
C GLU A 76 -5.71 -3.10 -5.75
N SER A 77 -4.95 -2.03 -5.97
CA SER A 77 -4.37 -1.21 -4.91
C SER A 77 -4.52 0.27 -5.23
N LEU A 78 -4.28 1.12 -4.24
CA LEU A 78 -4.26 2.56 -4.42
C LEU A 78 -3.09 2.95 -5.34
N GLY A 79 -3.39 3.54 -6.49
CA GLY A 79 -2.38 3.98 -7.44
C GLY A 79 -1.81 5.34 -7.06
N SER A 80 -2.58 6.38 -7.30
CA SER A 80 -2.21 7.77 -6.97
C SER A 80 -3.42 8.58 -6.55
N TYR A 81 -3.19 9.56 -5.71
CA TYR A 81 -4.14 10.64 -5.49
C TYR A 81 -4.08 11.64 -6.64
N ILE A 82 -5.23 12.14 -7.02
CA ILE A 82 -5.33 13.26 -7.96
C ILE A 82 -5.68 14.50 -7.15
N VAL A 83 -4.72 15.42 -7.07
CA VAL A 83 -4.83 16.65 -6.30
C VAL A 83 -4.98 17.83 -7.26
N VAL A 84 -6.01 18.64 -7.04
CA VAL A 84 -6.25 19.90 -7.73
C VAL A 84 -5.74 21.03 -6.85
N THR A 85 -4.87 21.87 -7.40
CA THR A 85 -4.33 23.07 -6.73
C THR A 85 -4.63 24.29 -7.56
N ILE A 86 -5.21 25.33 -6.92
CA ILE A 86 -5.52 26.61 -7.53
C ILE A 86 -4.52 27.64 -7.02
N ASN A 87 -3.97 28.45 -7.91
CA ASN A 87 -3.15 29.57 -7.52
C ASN A 87 -3.99 30.60 -6.73
N PRO A 88 -3.67 30.91 -5.47
CA PRO A 88 -4.47 31.79 -4.63
C PRO A 88 -4.65 33.23 -5.19
N THR A 89 -3.71 33.69 -6.02
CA THR A 89 -3.70 35.05 -6.55
C THR A 89 -4.40 35.17 -7.92
N ALA A 90 -4.73 34.05 -8.54
CA ALA A 90 -5.14 34.03 -9.93
C ALA A 90 -6.65 33.78 -10.11
N SER A 91 -7.33 33.17 -9.15
CA SER A 91 -8.77 32.90 -9.24
C SER A 91 -9.56 33.69 -8.22
N SER A 92 -10.58 34.39 -8.70
CA SER A 92 -11.56 35.09 -7.85
C SER A 92 -12.56 34.12 -7.19
N ASP A 93 -12.73 32.90 -7.74
CA ASP A 93 -13.56 31.83 -7.20
C ASP A 93 -12.82 30.47 -7.30
N PRO A 94 -11.99 30.15 -6.32
CA PRO A 94 -11.22 28.91 -6.32
C PRO A 94 -12.13 27.67 -6.24
N CYS A 95 -13.31 27.76 -5.62
CA CYS A 95 -14.23 26.61 -5.54
C CYS A 95 -14.83 26.28 -6.90
N ALA A 96 -15.21 27.28 -7.70
CA ALA A 96 -15.70 27.06 -9.05
C ALA A 96 -14.60 26.51 -9.98
N ALA A 97 -13.38 27.05 -9.89
CA ALA A 97 -12.25 26.57 -10.68
C ALA A 97 -11.91 25.11 -10.36
N THR A 98 -11.89 24.73 -9.08
CA THR A 98 -11.67 23.34 -8.64
C THR A 98 -12.80 22.42 -9.10
N ALA A 99 -14.06 22.86 -9.01
CA ALA A 99 -15.21 22.08 -9.49
C ALA A 99 -15.15 21.82 -11.00
N ALA A 100 -14.74 22.80 -11.80
CA ALA A 100 -14.55 22.64 -13.25
C ALA A 100 -13.44 21.63 -13.58
N ALA A 101 -12.33 21.69 -12.86
CA ALA A 101 -11.24 20.71 -13.03
C ALA A 101 -11.67 19.29 -12.64
N MET A 102 -12.43 19.14 -11.57
CA MET A 102 -12.98 17.84 -11.14
C MET A 102 -13.96 17.27 -12.15
N ASP A 103 -14.80 18.10 -12.77
CA ASP A 103 -15.72 17.67 -13.83
C ASP A 103 -14.96 17.13 -15.05
N GLU A 104 -13.93 17.85 -15.47
CA GLU A 104 -13.06 17.39 -16.57
C GLU A 104 -12.38 16.07 -16.26
N LEU A 105 -11.87 15.89 -15.05
CA LEU A 105 -11.26 14.63 -14.60
C LEU A 105 -12.27 13.48 -14.59
N ALA A 106 -13.48 13.70 -14.08
CA ALA A 106 -14.52 12.68 -14.05
C ALA A 106 -14.98 12.24 -15.46
N GLN A 107 -14.91 13.14 -16.45
CA GLN A 107 -15.26 12.83 -17.84
C GLN A 107 -14.16 12.06 -18.58
N ARG A 108 -12.89 12.09 -18.12
CA ARG A 108 -11.79 11.38 -18.79
C ARG A 108 -11.91 9.86 -18.66
N GLY A 109 -12.55 9.36 -17.59
CA GLY A 109 -12.66 7.91 -17.33
C GLY A 109 -11.33 7.24 -17.02
N GLY A 110 -11.20 5.96 -17.38
CA GLY A 110 -10.02 5.14 -17.08
C GLY A 110 -10.00 4.67 -15.62
N ASP A 111 -8.80 4.56 -15.05
CA ASP A 111 -8.61 4.07 -13.66
C ASP A 111 -8.90 5.14 -12.60
N PHE A 112 -9.39 6.33 -13.00
CA PHE A 112 -9.74 7.42 -12.09
C PHE A 112 -11.08 7.17 -11.42
N VAL A 113 -11.08 7.29 -10.08
CA VAL A 113 -12.28 7.22 -9.24
C VAL A 113 -12.53 8.59 -8.62
N PHE A 114 -13.69 9.21 -8.95
CA PHE A 114 -14.11 10.45 -8.33
C PHE A 114 -14.43 10.23 -6.85
N HIS A 115 -13.54 10.72 -6.00
CA HIS A 115 -13.61 10.58 -4.55
C HIS A 115 -12.93 11.80 -3.90
N PRO A 116 -13.64 12.92 -3.76
CA PRO A 116 -13.08 14.19 -3.32
C PRO A 116 -12.83 14.22 -1.79
N TYR A 117 -12.16 13.22 -1.30
CA TYR A 117 -11.81 13.03 0.10
C TYR A 117 -10.50 12.22 0.21
N PRO A 118 -9.56 12.59 1.09
CA PRO A 118 -8.24 11.95 1.09
C PRO A 118 -8.21 10.54 1.66
N VAL A 119 -9.13 10.17 2.56
CA VAL A 119 -9.22 8.80 3.07
C VAL A 119 -10.05 7.96 2.09
N THR A 120 -9.42 6.97 1.46
CA THR A 120 -10.00 6.13 0.40
C THR A 120 -10.39 4.74 0.93
N PRO A 121 -11.20 3.95 0.20
CA PRO A 121 -11.51 2.56 0.58
C PRO A 121 -10.32 1.62 0.74
N PHE A 122 -9.13 2.01 0.28
CA PHE A 122 -7.88 1.26 0.47
C PHE A 122 -7.24 1.46 1.85
N HIS A 123 -7.77 2.36 2.68
CA HIS A 123 -7.26 2.62 4.02
C HIS A 123 -8.02 1.85 5.09
N GLY A 124 -7.31 1.30 6.07
CA GLY A 124 -7.92 0.58 7.18
C GLY A 124 -8.84 1.43 8.06
N ASP A 125 -8.63 2.75 8.09
CA ASP A 125 -9.46 3.72 8.80
C ASP A 125 -10.67 4.24 7.99
N TYR A 126 -10.84 3.82 6.74
CA TYR A 126 -11.90 4.34 5.85
C TYR A 126 -13.31 4.22 6.42
N LEU A 127 -13.64 3.15 7.12
CA LEU A 127 -14.97 2.96 7.70
C LEU A 127 -15.36 4.08 8.67
N TYR A 128 -14.40 4.67 9.37
CA TYR A 128 -14.62 5.80 10.26
C TYR A 128 -14.83 7.12 9.50
N HIS A 129 -14.47 7.16 8.24
CA HIS A 129 -14.55 8.34 7.36
C HIS A 129 -15.63 8.24 6.27
N ALA A 130 -16.26 7.10 6.08
CA ALA A 130 -17.14 6.81 4.95
C ALA A 130 -18.30 7.84 4.79
N ASN A 131 -18.90 8.27 5.89
CA ASN A 131 -19.96 9.28 5.86
C ASN A 131 -19.45 10.68 5.47
N LEU A 132 -18.21 11.04 5.87
CA LEU A 132 -17.58 12.30 5.49
C LEU A 132 -17.17 12.29 4.03
N ALA A 133 -16.65 11.17 3.54
CA ALA A 133 -16.35 10.97 2.13
C ALA A 133 -17.62 11.08 1.25
N ALA A 134 -18.72 10.47 1.69
CA ALA A 134 -20.01 10.59 1.01
C ALA A 134 -20.51 12.05 0.97
N ALA A 135 -20.44 12.76 2.10
CA ALA A 135 -20.83 14.17 2.17
C ALA A 135 -19.95 15.06 1.28
N ALA A 136 -18.63 14.84 1.25
CA ALA A 136 -17.72 15.55 0.36
C ALA A 136 -18.05 15.29 -1.11
N LYS A 137 -18.36 14.04 -1.47
CA LYS A 137 -18.78 13.68 -2.84
C LYS A 137 -20.04 14.41 -3.26
N GLU A 138 -21.06 14.48 -2.40
CA GLU A 138 -22.31 15.20 -2.67
C GLU A 138 -22.07 16.72 -2.80
N LEU A 139 -21.27 17.30 -1.91
CA LEU A 139 -20.91 18.72 -1.94
C LEU A 139 -20.25 19.09 -3.27
N TRP A 140 -19.23 18.35 -3.67
CA TRP A 140 -18.50 18.62 -4.91
C TRP A 140 -19.33 18.34 -6.16
N ALA A 141 -20.15 17.29 -6.16
CA ALA A 141 -21.12 17.05 -7.24
C ALA A 141 -22.14 18.20 -7.38
N GLY A 142 -22.55 18.81 -6.27
CA GLY A 142 -23.37 20.01 -6.27
C GLY A 142 -22.66 21.22 -6.88
N ARG A 143 -21.40 21.46 -6.52
CA ARG A 143 -20.55 22.52 -7.06
C ARG A 143 -20.28 22.34 -8.56
N ILE A 144 -19.99 21.14 -9.01
CA ILE A 144 -19.81 20.79 -10.42
C ILE A 144 -21.05 21.15 -11.22
N ARG A 145 -22.24 20.75 -10.77
CA ARG A 145 -23.50 21.10 -11.46
C ARG A 145 -23.77 22.62 -11.53
N ALA A 146 -23.41 23.34 -10.47
CA ALA A 146 -23.55 24.80 -10.46
C ALA A 146 -22.57 25.50 -11.41
N THR A 147 -21.32 24.98 -11.48
CA THR A 147 -20.23 25.54 -12.30
C THR A 147 -20.43 25.25 -13.80
N ALA A 148 -21.05 24.13 -14.16
CA ALA A 148 -21.35 23.79 -15.56
C ALA A 148 -22.22 24.86 -16.26
N GLN A 149 -22.89 25.74 -15.51
CA GLN A 149 -23.67 26.86 -16.01
C GLN A 149 -22.88 28.19 -16.09
N SER A 150 -21.65 28.21 -15.58
CA SER A 150 -20.79 29.41 -15.56
C SER A 150 -19.50 29.16 -16.34
N GLN A 151 -19.04 30.18 -17.10
CA GLN A 151 -17.75 30.13 -17.79
C GLN A 151 -16.63 30.55 -16.81
N ALA A 152 -16.24 29.72 -15.87
CA ALA A 152 -15.09 29.97 -15.00
C ALA A 152 -13.80 29.77 -15.79
N GLY A 153 -12.88 30.73 -15.72
CA GLY A 153 -11.57 30.68 -16.40
C GLY A 153 -10.71 29.53 -15.88
N ARG A 154 -10.04 28.84 -16.80
CA ARG A 154 -9.25 27.61 -16.55
C ARG A 154 -7.75 27.83 -16.35
N ASN A 155 -7.26 29.07 -16.30
CA ASN A 155 -5.83 29.37 -16.56
C ASN A 155 -4.89 29.14 -15.39
N ASP A 156 -5.39 28.76 -14.19
CA ASP A 156 -4.58 28.74 -12.98
C ASP A 156 -4.76 27.48 -12.14
N VAL A 157 -5.16 26.39 -12.81
CA VAL A 157 -5.38 25.09 -12.18
C VAL A 157 -4.23 24.15 -12.46
N VAL A 158 -3.62 23.60 -11.41
CA VAL A 158 -2.60 22.54 -11.49
C VAL A 158 -3.21 21.23 -10.99
N VAL A 159 -3.20 20.21 -11.84
CA VAL A 159 -3.62 18.85 -11.48
C VAL A 159 -2.36 17.99 -11.33
N THR A 160 -2.17 17.43 -10.14
CA THR A 160 -0.99 16.62 -9.81
C THR A 160 -1.42 15.21 -9.41
N ALA A 161 -0.77 14.21 -10.01
CA ALA A 161 -0.86 12.84 -9.54
C ALA A 161 0.22 12.60 -8.46
N VAL A 162 -0.18 12.20 -7.26
CA VAL A 162 0.72 11.87 -6.16
C VAL A 162 0.61 10.38 -5.88
N TYR A 163 1.63 9.61 -6.24
CA TYR A 163 1.65 8.17 -6.07
C TYR A 163 1.66 7.80 -4.58
N ALA A 164 0.77 6.90 -4.18
CA ALA A 164 0.61 6.46 -2.79
C ALA A 164 1.90 5.89 -2.19
N GLY A 165 2.66 5.12 -2.98
CA GLY A 165 3.96 4.59 -2.56
C GLY A 165 5.03 5.67 -2.33
N VAL A 166 4.94 6.80 -3.04
CA VAL A 166 5.85 7.96 -2.81
C VAL A 166 5.51 8.67 -1.51
N LEU A 167 4.22 8.81 -1.18
CA LEU A 167 3.78 9.38 0.11
C LEU A 167 4.30 8.53 1.28
N GLU A 168 4.15 7.21 1.19
CA GLU A 168 4.65 6.31 2.21
C GLU A 168 6.17 6.41 2.37
N ALA A 169 6.92 6.41 1.26
CA ALA A 169 8.38 6.53 1.29
C ALA A 169 8.83 7.88 1.88
N HIS A 170 8.15 8.97 1.53
CA HIS A 170 8.42 10.31 2.08
C HIS A 170 8.18 10.36 3.59
N ALA A 171 7.04 9.85 4.04
CA ALA A 171 6.68 9.80 5.44
C ALA A 171 7.65 8.92 6.25
N MET A 172 8.06 7.76 5.74
CA MET A 172 9.08 6.91 6.37
C MET A 172 10.42 7.61 6.52
N THR A 173 10.82 8.39 5.53
CA THR A 173 12.05 9.21 5.60
C THR A 173 11.94 10.27 6.67
N ALA A 174 10.80 10.96 6.77
CA ALA A 174 10.57 12.01 7.74
C ALA A 174 10.62 11.51 9.20
N VAL A 175 10.20 10.28 9.46
CA VAL A 175 10.27 9.66 10.81
C VAL A 175 11.54 8.84 11.04
N ASN A 176 12.47 8.85 10.08
CA ASN A 176 13.75 8.14 10.14
C ASN A 176 13.60 6.65 10.50
N GLY A 177 12.59 6.00 9.90
CA GLY A 177 12.23 4.62 10.24
C GLY A 177 12.17 3.68 9.03
N TRP A 178 12.53 2.41 9.26
CA TRP A 178 12.37 1.33 8.30
C TRP A 178 10.90 0.93 8.12
N LEU A 179 10.16 0.96 9.22
CA LEU A 179 8.78 0.53 9.27
C LEU A 179 7.86 1.67 9.72
N GLY A 180 8.42 2.73 10.27
CA GLY A 180 7.67 3.86 10.77
C GLY A 180 6.65 3.53 11.87
N PRO A 181 5.98 4.54 12.40
CA PRO A 181 4.87 4.36 13.34
C PRO A 181 3.67 3.67 12.66
N PRO A 182 2.79 2.99 13.44
CA PRO A 182 1.63 2.29 12.92
C PRO A 182 0.68 3.17 12.10
N TRP A 183 0.59 4.47 12.41
CA TRP A 183 -0.29 5.43 11.75
C TRP A 183 0.22 5.94 10.41
N LEU A 184 1.48 5.67 10.04
CA LEU A 184 2.11 6.19 8.82
C LEU A 184 1.34 5.87 7.53
N ARG A 185 0.63 4.78 7.53
CA ARG A 185 -0.13 4.28 6.40
C ARG A 185 -1.63 4.56 6.51
N GLN A 186 -2.06 5.23 7.56
CA GLN A 186 -3.47 5.60 7.76
C GLN A 186 -3.87 6.78 6.87
N GLY A 187 -5.13 6.80 6.48
CA GLY A 187 -5.64 7.82 5.57
C GLY A 187 -5.60 9.23 6.15
N TRP A 188 -5.79 9.38 7.46
CA TRP A 188 -5.69 10.68 8.12
C TRP A 188 -4.28 11.28 8.05
N PHE A 189 -3.23 10.46 8.18
CA PHE A 189 -1.85 10.94 8.07
C PHE A 189 -1.48 11.27 6.63
N GLN A 190 -1.93 10.45 5.67
CA GLN A 190 -1.75 10.76 4.25
C GLN A 190 -2.50 12.03 3.85
N ALA A 191 -3.65 12.32 4.46
CA ALA A 191 -4.36 13.59 4.27
C ALA A 191 -3.51 14.80 4.69
N ASP A 192 -2.81 14.71 5.84
CA ASP A 192 -1.89 15.77 6.27
C ASP A 192 -0.72 15.94 5.29
N VAL A 193 -0.09 14.87 4.86
CA VAL A 193 0.99 14.94 3.86
C VAL A 193 0.53 15.56 2.54
N LEU A 194 -0.70 15.28 2.11
CA LEU A 194 -1.28 15.80 0.88
C LEU A 194 -1.73 17.26 0.99
N LEU A 195 -2.34 17.65 2.10
CA LEU A 195 -3.11 18.89 2.25
C LEU A 195 -2.58 19.82 3.34
N GLY A 196 -1.62 19.40 4.16
CA GLY A 196 -1.13 20.18 5.30
C GLY A 196 -0.52 21.55 4.94
N ASP A 197 -0.07 21.74 3.70
CA ASP A 197 0.36 23.01 3.13
C ASP A 197 -0.76 23.83 2.46
N ALA A 198 -1.99 23.31 2.44
CA ALA A 198 -3.12 24.01 1.82
C ALA A 198 -3.41 25.34 2.49
N ALA A 199 -3.86 26.32 1.67
CA ALA A 199 -4.36 27.59 2.17
C ALA A 199 -5.75 27.38 2.75
N ILE A 200 -5.82 27.15 4.05
CA ILE A 200 -7.06 27.02 4.85
C ILE A 200 -7.14 28.18 5.85
N ASP A 201 -8.26 28.32 6.49
CA ASP A 201 -8.47 29.30 7.55
C ASP A 201 -7.40 29.18 8.66
N PRO A 202 -6.85 30.29 9.20
CA PRO A 202 -5.78 30.24 10.23
C PRO A 202 -6.18 29.49 11.51
N GLU A 203 -7.44 29.55 11.92
CA GLU A 203 -7.93 28.80 13.08
C GLU A 203 -7.99 27.31 12.77
N ALA A 204 -8.51 26.95 11.59
CA ALA A 204 -8.51 25.57 11.11
C ALA A 204 -7.11 25.00 11.02
N LYS A 205 -6.13 25.80 10.54
CA LYS A 205 -4.72 25.41 10.48
C LYS A 205 -4.12 25.15 11.87
N THR A 206 -4.43 26.01 12.82
CA THR A 206 -3.94 25.84 14.20
C THR A 206 -4.52 24.58 14.84
N ARG A 207 -5.81 24.33 14.65
CA ARG A 207 -6.48 23.13 15.17
C ARG A 207 -5.95 21.87 14.51
N SER A 208 -5.83 21.84 13.18
CA SER A 208 -5.29 20.68 12.45
C SER A 208 -3.88 20.31 12.90
N ALA A 209 -3.02 21.32 13.14
CA ALA A 209 -1.68 21.08 13.69
C ALA A 209 -1.70 20.51 15.11
N ALA A 210 -2.65 20.96 15.96
CA ALA A 210 -2.81 20.42 17.31
C ALA A 210 -3.32 18.97 17.29
N ASP A 211 -4.31 18.67 16.45
CA ASP A 211 -4.83 17.31 16.30
C ASP A 211 -3.77 16.35 15.74
N LEU A 212 -3.00 16.78 14.73
CA LEU A 212 -1.87 16.03 14.21
C LEU A 212 -0.82 15.72 15.31
N ALA A 213 -0.47 16.71 16.12
CA ALA A 213 0.48 16.52 17.21
C ALA A 213 -0.04 15.50 18.24
N ARG A 214 -1.30 15.60 18.63
CA ARG A 214 -1.94 14.64 19.56
C ARG A 214 -1.95 13.22 18.97
N LEU A 215 -2.36 13.07 17.73
CA LEU A 215 -2.43 11.77 17.04
C LEU A 215 -1.04 11.12 16.91
N THR A 216 -0.04 11.89 16.51
CA THR A 216 1.33 11.37 16.31
C THR A 216 2.05 11.06 17.62
N MET A 217 1.71 11.75 18.71
CA MET A 217 2.24 11.48 20.06
C MET A 217 1.46 10.40 20.81
N GLY A 218 0.27 10.01 20.33
CA GLY A 218 -0.62 9.09 21.04
C GLY A 218 -1.31 9.74 22.24
N ASP A 219 -1.48 11.06 22.24
CA ASP A 219 -2.10 11.84 23.32
C ASP A 219 -3.63 11.86 23.18
N TYR A 220 -4.26 10.73 23.50
CA TYR A 220 -5.73 10.55 23.49
C TYR A 220 -6.16 9.44 24.45
N GLU A 221 -7.37 9.57 24.99
CA GLU A 221 -7.98 8.63 25.93
C GLU A 221 -8.80 7.53 25.23
N GLY A 222 -8.13 6.68 24.43
CA GLY A 222 -8.77 5.53 23.81
C GLY A 222 -9.30 5.76 22.38
N THR A 223 -9.91 4.73 21.84
CA THR A 223 -10.26 4.63 20.42
C THR A 223 -11.26 5.68 19.95
N ALA A 224 -12.26 6.02 20.77
CA ALA A 224 -13.29 6.97 20.38
C ALA A 224 -12.72 8.39 20.19
N GLU A 225 -11.88 8.83 21.11
CA GLU A 225 -11.22 10.14 21.00
C GLU A 225 -10.25 10.16 19.82
N ARG A 226 -9.45 9.11 19.62
CA ARG A 226 -8.58 8.97 18.47
C ARG A 226 -9.34 9.15 17.15
N ILE A 227 -10.43 8.41 16.97
CA ILE A 227 -11.25 8.50 15.76
C ILE A 227 -11.81 9.91 15.56
N ASN A 228 -12.24 10.58 16.64
CA ASN A 228 -12.75 11.95 16.54
C ASN A 228 -11.64 12.93 16.11
N LEU A 229 -10.44 12.82 16.66
CA LEU A 229 -9.27 13.62 16.26
C LEU A 229 -8.91 13.37 14.78
N GLU A 230 -8.86 12.12 14.33
CA GLU A 230 -8.59 11.75 12.94
C GLU A 230 -9.62 12.40 11.99
N ARG A 231 -10.89 12.32 12.33
CA ARG A 231 -11.99 12.90 11.55
C ARG A 231 -11.97 14.43 11.53
N ASP A 232 -11.69 15.07 12.67
CA ASP A 232 -11.59 16.54 12.76
C ASP A 232 -10.41 17.04 11.93
N LEU A 233 -9.22 16.44 12.08
CA LEU A 233 -8.04 16.74 11.28
C LEU A 233 -8.32 16.70 9.78
N VAL A 234 -8.85 15.57 9.28
CA VAL A 234 -9.14 15.41 7.86
C VAL A 234 -10.23 16.37 7.39
N GLY A 235 -11.25 16.61 8.20
CA GLY A 235 -12.31 17.57 7.92
C GLY A 235 -11.79 19.01 7.76
N LEU A 236 -10.91 19.44 8.67
CA LEU A 236 -10.27 20.76 8.63
C LEU A 236 -9.41 20.92 7.37
N LEU A 237 -8.57 19.94 7.06
CA LEU A 237 -7.69 19.94 5.89
C LEU A 237 -8.47 19.92 4.57
N SER A 238 -9.59 19.24 4.53
CA SER A 238 -10.44 19.10 3.32
C SER A 238 -11.42 20.26 3.12
N GLY A 239 -11.50 21.22 4.04
CA GLY A 239 -12.47 22.32 4.00
C GLY A 239 -12.19 23.39 2.94
N GLY A 240 -10.96 23.46 2.42
CA GLY A 240 -10.53 24.46 1.45
C GLY A 240 -10.81 24.09 0.00
N CYS A 241 -10.76 25.12 -0.89
CA CYS A 241 -10.88 24.91 -2.33
C CYS A 241 -9.57 25.17 -3.09
N HIS A 242 -8.55 25.72 -2.45
CA HIS A 242 -7.28 26.03 -3.11
C HIS A 242 -6.41 24.79 -3.37
N LYS A 243 -6.50 23.79 -2.51
CA LYS A 243 -5.84 22.49 -2.68
C LYS A 243 -6.78 21.41 -2.18
N THR A 244 -7.14 20.49 -3.04
CA THR A 244 -8.19 19.50 -2.75
C THR A 244 -7.89 18.19 -3.48
N VAL A 245 -8.16 17.07 -2.84
CA VAL A 245 -8.18 15.77 -3.50
C VAL A 245 -9.43 15.70 -4.38
N ALA A 246 -9.25 15.44 -5.68
CA ALA A 246 -10.36 15.19 -6.61
C ALA A 246 -10.80 13.72 -6.61
N GLY A 247 -9.87 12.84 -6.34
CA GLY A 247 -10.07 11.42 -6.33
C GLY A 247 -8.75 10.67 -6.33
N TYR A 248 -8.80 9.42 -6.73
CA TYR A 248 -7.64 8.56 -6.81
C TYR A 248 -7.67 7.72 -8.07
N THR A 249 -6.53 7.13 -8.42
CA THR A 249 -6.44 6.10 -9.46
C THR A 249 -6.25 4.74 -8.81
N VAL A 250 -6.72 3.71 -9.51
CA VAL A 250 -6.52 2.31 -9.11
C VAL A 250 -5.33 1.74 -9.87
N SER A 251 -4.47 1.02 -9.18
CA SER A 251 -3.41 0.22 -9.79
C SER A 251 -3.85 -1.24 -9.85
N HIS A 252 -3.69 -1.86 -11.01
CA HIS A 252 -4.05 -3.26 -11.22
C HIS A 252 -2.82 -4.16 -11.18
N HIS A 253 -2.97 -5.28 -10.47
CA HIS A 253 -1.94 -6.30 -10.29
C HIS A 253 -2.49 -7.63 -10.80
N TYR A 254 -1.87 -8.19 -11.84
CA TYR A 254 -2.35 -9.39 -12.49
C TYR A 254 -1.54 -10.62 -12.10
N TYR A 255 -2.24 -11.75 -12.04
CA TYR A 255 -1.65 -13.03 -11.70
C TYR A 255 -2.30 -14.15 -12.52
N ASN A 256 -1.59 -15.25 -12.67
CA ASN A 256 -2.13 -16.44 -13.30
C ASN A 256 -3.14 -17.11 -12.36
N ASP A 257 -4.39 -17.19 -12.80
CA ASP A 257 -5.49 -17.82 -12.09
C ASP A 257 -5.93 -19.17 -12.70
N ASP A 258 -5.14 -19.69 -13.64
CA ASP A 258 -5.38 -21.00 -14.23
C ASP A 258 -5.50 -22.09 -13.16
N TYR A 259 -6.29 -23.11 -13.47
CA TYR A 259 -6.57 -24.19 -12.53
C TYR A 259 -5.33 -24.95 -12.09
N SER A 260 -4.37 -25.16 -12.96
CA SER A 260 -3.15 -25.92 -12.69
C SER A 260 -1.89 -25.07 -12.54
N ALA A 261 -1.65 -24.15 -13.47
CA ALA A 261 -0.45 -23.32 -13.49
C ALA A 261 -0.57 -22.03 -12.64
N GLY A 262 -1.73 -21.79 -12.07
CA GLY A 262 -2.06 -20.59 -11.32
C GLY A 262 -1.52 -20.57 -9.89
N ILE A 263 -1.74 -19.44 -9.24
CA ILE A 263 -1.40 -19.21 -7.84
C ILE A 263 -2.63 -19.01 -6.97
N GLU A 264 -2.46 -19.31 -5.69
CA GLU A 264 -3.47 -19.13 -4.64
C GLU A 264 -2.85 -18.51 -3.38
N ASN A 265 -3.67 -18.28 -2.36
CA ASN A 265 -3.27 -17.66 -1.09
C ASN A 265 -2.58 -16.31 -1.29
N ILE A 266 -3.21 -15.47 -2.10
CA ILE A 266 -2.68 -14.18 -2.53
C ILE A 266 -3.03 -13.12 -1.50
N ALA A 267 -2.11 -12.84 -0.57
CA ALA A 267 -2.14 -11.64 0.24
C ALA A 267 -1.42 -10.50 -0.49
N TYR A 268 -1.98 -9.30 -0.48
CA TYR A 268 -1.41 -8.14 -1.14
C TYR A 268 -1.53 -6.92 -0.22
N ASP A 269 -0.94 -5.82 -0.62
CA ASP A 269 -0.95 -4.57 0.12
C ASP A 269 -1.92 -3.59 -0.56
N ALA A 270 -2.85 -3.00 0.19
CA ALA A 270 -3.82 -2.07 -0.36
C ALA A 270 -3.19 -0.81 -0.99
N ILE A 271 -1.94 -0.46 -0.63
CA ILE A 271 -1.20 0.67 -1.20
C ILE A 271 -0.22 0.21 -2.28
N ARG A 272 0.51 -0.88 -2.05
CA ARG A 272 1.61 -1.34 -2.92
C ARG A 272 1.29 -2.58 -3.75
N GLY A 273 0.11 -3.16 -3.60
CA GLY A 273 -0.30 -4.36 -4.32
C GLY A 273 0.63 -5.55 -4.05
N PHE A 274 1.13 -6.18 -5.10
CA PHE A 274 2.06 -7.31 -5.00
C PHE A 274 3.49 -6.90 -4.62
N ALA A 275 3.83 -5.62 -4.62
CA ALA A 275 5.08 -5.12 -4.05
C ALA A 275 5.04 -5.13 -2.51
N SER A 276 4.66 -6.26 -1.94
CA SER A 276 4.43 -6.49 -0.52
C SER A 276 5.17 -7.74 -0.04
N PRO A 277 5.84 -7.67 1.12
CA PRO A 277 6.43 -8.86 1.74
C PRO A 277 5.40 -9.95 2.01
N MET A 278 4.15 -9.59 2.32
CA MET A 278 3.08 -10.55 2.57
C MET A 278 2.77 -11.38 1.33
N PHE A 279 2.69 -10.76 0.15
CA PHE A 279 2.51 -11.49 -1.10
C PHE A 279 3.61 -12.53 -1.30
N LEU A 280 4.88 -12.12 -1.23
CA LEU A 280 6.02 -13.01 -1.44
C LEU A 280 6.09 -14.16 -0.43
N ARG A 281 5.60 -13.95 0.80
CA ARG A 281 5.66 -14.93 1.90
C ARG A 281 4.46 -15.86 1.95
N THR A 282 3.34 -15.53 1.30
CA THR A 282 2.10 -16.29 1.44
C THR A 282 1.64 -16.96 0.16
N VAL A 283 2.07 -16.49 -1.00
CA VAL A 283 1.67 -17.02 -2.30
C VAL A 283 2.04 -18.49 -2.47
N LYS A 284 1.13 -19.28 -3.05
CA LYS A 284 1.29 -20.72 -3.32
C LYS A 284 0.95 -21.02 -4.77
N LEU A 285 1.52 -22.11 -5.28
CA LEU A 285 1.12 -22.70 -6.56
C LEU A 285 -0.08 -23.63 -6.33
N LYS A 286 -1.07 -23.63 -7.24
CA LYS A 286 -2.26 -24.47 -7.12
C LYS A 286 -1.94 -25.96 -7.24
N ASP A 287 -1.22 -26.37 -8.31
CA ASP A 287 -0.88 -27.77 -8.56
C ASP A 287 0.32 -28.29 -7.78
N PHE A 288 1.25 -27.41 -7.44
CA PHE A 288 2.42 -27.76 -6.65
C PHE A 288 2.45 -26.92 -5.36
N PRO A 289 1.53 -27.17 -4.43
CA PRO A 289 1.52 -26.45 -3.16
C PRO A 289 2.76 -26.74 -2.31
N TRP A 290 3.56 -27.71 -2.70
CA TRP A 290 4.84 -28.08 -2.10
C TRP A 290 5.93 -28.19 -3.19
N ASN A 291 7.10 -27.60 -2.94
CA ASN A 291 8.30 -27.71 -3.79
C ASN A 291 8.14 -27.24 -5.25
N GLY A 292 7.17 -26.39 -5.54
CA GLY A 292 7.03 -25.79 -6.86
C GLY A 292 7.95 -24.59 -7.07
N TRP A 293 8.11 -24.19 -8.32
CA TRP A 293 8.87 -23.02 -8.73
C TRP A 293 7.91 -21.91 -9.14
N LEU A 294 8.01 -20.78 -8.45
CA LEU A 294 7.19 -19.60 -8.70
C LEU A 294 7.97 -18.59 -9.54
N GLY A 295 7.52 -18.31 -10.74
CA GLY A 295 8.07 -17.27 -11.59
C GLY A 295 7.35 -15.92 -11.37
N LEU A 296 8.10 -14.87 -11.04
CA LEU A 296 7.58 -13.52 -10.86
C LEU A 296 8.26 -12.55 -11.82
N GLY A 297 7.47 -11.64 -12.39
CA GLY A 297 7.98 -10.50 -13.15
C GLY A 297 8.11 -9.26 -12.27
N THR A 298 9.09 -8.40 -12.57
CA THR A 298 9.20 -7.06 -11.98
C THR A 298 9.83 -6.10 -12.98
N ASN A 299 9.43 -4.82 -12.94
CA ASN A 299 10.03 -3.78 -13.78
C ASN A 299 11.37 -3.26 -13.25
N ALA A 300 11.78 -3.67 -12.06
CA ALA A 300 13.00 -3.24 -11.41
C ALA A 300 13.75 -4.42 -10.77
N ARG A 301 15.02 -4.21 -10.51
CA ARG A 301 15.88 -5.08 -9.70
C ARG A 301 16.60 -4.23 -8.67
N PRO A 302 17.18 -4.79 -7.60
CA PRO A 302 18.00 -4.05 -6.65
C PRO A 302 19.10 -3.29 -7.41
N THR A 303 19.21 -1.99 -7.15
CA THR A 303 20.21 -1.11 -7.75
C THR A 303 21.32 -0.76 -6.77
N ALA A 304 21.04 -0.83 -5.47
CA ALA A 304 22.00 -0.58 -4.41
C ALA A 304 22.63 -1.90 -3.91
N ALA A 305 23.92 -1.86 -3.60
CA ALA A 305 24.57 -2.95 -2.91
C ALA A 305 24.00 -3.10 -1.49
N TRP A 306 23.85 -4.34 -1.05
CA TRP A 306 23.44 -4.61 0.32
C TRP A 306 24.48 -4.09 1.33
N ASN A 307 23.98 -3.43 2.35
CA ASN A 307 24.78 -2.91 3.45
C ASN A 307 24.31 -3.53 4.77
N PRO A 308 25.20 -4.12 5.59
CA PRO A 308 24.80 -4.81 6.82
C PRO A 308 24.19 -3.88 7.88
N VAL A 309 24.37 -2.57 7.78
CA VAL A 309 23.84 -1.58 8.71
C VAL A 309 22.54 -0.96 8.17
N ALA A 310 22.51 -0.58 6.89
CA ALA A 310 21.39 0.13 6.27
C ALA A 310 20.51 -0.77 5.37
N GLY A 311 20.89 -2.03 5.14
CA GLY A 311 20.21 -2.91 4.20
C GLY A 311 20.29 -2.39 2.77
N PHE A 312 19.22 -2.59 2.00
CA PHE A 312 19.05 -1.99 0.69
C PHE A 312 18.42 -0.59 0.81
N THR A 313 18.85 0.33 -0.03
CA THR A 313 18.34 1.71 -0.07
C THR A 313 17.27 1.93 -1.14
N ASP A 314 17.17 1.03 -2.12
CA ASP A 314 16.11 1.05 -3.14
C ASP A 314 14.89 0.23 -2.72
N ASP A 315 13.72 0.56 -3.29
CA ASP A 315 12.44 -0.05 -2.90
C ASP A 315 12.38 -1.55 -3.18
N PHE A 316 12.93 -1.99 -4.30
CA PHE A 316 12.92 -3.42 -4.63
C PHE A 316 13.85 -4.23 -3.73
N GLY A 317 15.03 -3.71 -3.44
CA GLY A 317 15.95 -4.33 -2.48
C GLY A 317 15.35 -4.39 -1.07
N ARG A 318 14.64 -3.34 -0.64
CA ARG A 318 13.92 -3.34 0.64
C ARG A 318 12.78 -4.36 0.68
N LEU A 319 12.05 -4.52 -0.42
CA LEU A 319 11.02 -5.55 -0.55
C LEU A 319 11.64 -6.94 -0.37
N MET A 320 12.72 -7.24 -1.07
CA MET A 320 13.42 -8.53 -0.94
C MET A 320 13.94 -8.75 0.48
N TRP A 321 14.56 -7.75 1.07
CA TRP A 321 15.02 -7.79 2.44
C TRP A 321 13.89 -8.10 3.43
N SER A 322 12.76 -7.39 3.34
CA SER A 322 11.63 -7.59 4.24
C SER A 322 10.88 -8.92 4.00
N ALA A 323 10.95 -9.46 2.80
CA ALA A 323 10.38 -10.78 2.49
C ALA A 323 11.24 -11.94 3.02
N LEU A 324 12.57 -11.83 2.91
CA LEU A 324 13.52 -12.85 3.34
C LEU A 324 13.96 -12.70 4.80
N GLY A 325 13.94 -11.47 5.31
CA GLY A 325 14.31 -11.15 6.68
C GLY A 325 13.22 -11.54 7.68
N ASP A 326 13.45 -11.15 8.92
CA ASP A 326 12.55 -11.43 10.04
C ASP A 326 12.13 -10.14 10.77
N PRO A 327 11.39 -9.24 10.11
CA PRO A 327 10.95 -8.00 10.72
C PRO A 327 9.91 -8.27 11.81
N ALA A 328 9.86 -7.38 12.82
CA ALA A 328 8.92 -7.47 13.93
C ALA A 328 7.47 -7.36 13.47
N VAL A 329 7.20 -6.48 12.51
CA VAL A 329 5.89 -6.26 11.90
C VAL A 329 6.01 -6.27 10.38
N LEU A 330 4.92 -6.58 9.71
CA LEU A 330 4.79 -6.54 8.25
C LEU A 330 3.61 -5.66 7.86
N PRO A 331 3.58 -5.11 6.63
CA PRO A 331 2.35 -4.52 6.10
C PRO A 331 1.22 -5.53 6.21
N ALA A 332 0.06 -5.11 6.73
CA ALA A 332 -1.10 -5.98 6.82
C ALA A 332 -1.58 -6.37 5.42
N PRO A 333 -2.03 -7.61 5.23
CA PRO A 333 -2.61 -8.00 3.95
C PRO A 333 -3.94 -7.28 3.72
N ASP A 334 -4.18 -6.89 2.48
CA ASP A 334 -5.43 -6.32 1.98
C ASP A 334 -5.84 -4.98 2.62
N GLU A 335 -4.99 -4.38 3.46
CA GLU A 335 -5.25 -3.07 4.09
C GLU A 335 -3.98 -2.22 4.22
N SER A 336 -4.13 -0.97 4.67
CA SER A 336 -3.01 -0.04 4.86
C SER A 336 -2.30 -0.14 6.21
N GLY A 337 -2.72 -1.05 7.07
CA GLY A 337 -2.17 -1.22 8.43
C GLY A 337 -0.88 -2.04 8.51
N TRP A 338 -0.57 -2.45 9.73
CA TRP A 338 0.55 -3.33 10.06
C TRP A 338 0.06 -4.56 10.81
N THR A 339 0.65 -5.70 10.54
CA THR A 339 0.42 -6.94 11.29
C THR A 339 1.66 -7.40 12.03
N ILE A 340 1.46 -8.03 13.19
CA ILE A 340 2.55 -8.59 13.99
C ILE A 340 3.11 -9.82 13.28
N ASN A 341 4.45 -9.91 13.23
CA ASN A 341 5.15 -11.05 12.64
C ASN A 341 5.89 -11.88 13.71
N ARG A 342 6.83 -11.27 14.44
CA ARG A 342 7.69 -11.98 15.38
C ARG A 342 7.58 -11.53 16.83
N ILE A 343 6.94 -10.41 17.09
CA ILE A 343 6.67 -9.93 18.44
C ILE A 343 5.23 -10.22 18.81
N ALA A 344 4.99 -10.51 20.09
CA ALA A 344 3.67 -10.89 20.56
C ALA A 344 2.70 -9.72 20.64
N ASP A 345 3.21 -8.50 20.85
CA ASP A 345 2.41 -7.29 21.00
C ASP A 345 3.21 -6.02 20.66
N VAL A 346 2.51 -4.99 20.20
CA VAL A 346 3.03 -3.64 20.01
C VAL A 346 2.13 -2.71 20.84
N ALA A 347 2.56 -2.40 22.04
CA ALA A 347 1.88 -1.39 22.83
C ALA A 347 2.40 0.01 22.45
N PRO A 348 1.53 0.99 22.20
CA PRO A 348 1.96 2.38 22.11
C PRO A 348 2.56 2.78 23.45
N THR A 349 3.75 3.40 23.43
CA THR A 349 4.32 3.99 24.64
C THR A 349 3.46 5.20 24.98
N PRO A 350 2.84 5.25 26.18
CA PRO A 350 2.11 6.44 26.58
C PRO A 350 3.07 7.64 26.56
N ALA A 351 2.63 8.75 26.02
CA ALA A 351 3.34 10.01 26.11
C ALA A 351 3.61 10.32 27.58
N ARG A 352 4.88 10.56 27.92
CA ARG A 352 5.28 10.98 29.28
C ARG A 352 5.13 12.47 29.43
#